data_dbc94a79e308ac6c00c92a0d196cb937
#
_entry.id   dbc94a79e308ac6c00c92a0d196cb937
#
_cell.length_a   1.000
_cell.length_b   1.000
_cell.length_c   1.000
_cell.angle_alpha   90.00
_cell.angle_beta   90.00
_cell.angle_gamma   90.00
#
_symmetry.space_group_name_H-M   'P 1'
#
loop_
_entity.id
_entity.type
_entity.pdbx_description
1 polymer ?
#
loop_
_entity_poly.entity_id
_entity_poly.type
_entity_poly.pdbx_seq_one_letter_code
_entity_poly.pdbx_strand_id
1 'polypeptide(L)'
;MPFVGIISKENDSNFIKNAISKNSKESNFEIININRKSIENVKNVKFDILVICENIEKMIKNSSYLEEIIRKSDYIIVNSDIKENLSILKNVEANIITYGFNAKATITISSIKEEKMMICVQRKIKAVNSIIEEQDFNVEIEKNNVNKLYNVLVIFTILAIYGKILQKI
;
A
#
# COMPACT_ATOMS: atom_id res chain seq x y z
N MET A 1 -16.24 3.47 6.70
CA MET A 1 -14.87 3.69 7.26
C MET A 1 -13.99 2.59 6.72
N PRO A 2 -13.01 2.91 5.89
CA PRO A 2 -12.14 1.88 5.29
C PRO A 2 -11.26 1.19 6.35
N PHE A 3 -11.17 -0.13 6.25
CA PHE A 3 -10.37 -0.96 7.16
C PHE A 3 -9.13 -1.48 6.42
N VAL A 4 -7.96 -1.07 6.88
CA VAL A 4 -6.67 -1.32 6.21
C VAL A 4 -5.75 -2.17 7.07
N GLY A 5 -5.36 -3.33 6.56
CA GLY A 5 -4.32 -4.17 7.17
C GLY A 5 -2.96 -3.89 6.54
N ILE A 6 -1.92 -3.68 7.33
CA ILE A 6 -0.55 -3.44 6.83
C ILE A 6 0.40 -4.49 7.38
N ILE A 7 1.01 -5.25 6.48
CA ILE A 7 2.10 -6.19 6.79
C ILE A 7 3.42 -5.47 6.57
N SER A 8 3.99 -4.91 7.65
CA SER A 8 5.24 -4.15 7.64
C SER A 8 5.94 -4.17 8.99
N LYS A 9 7.11 -3.57 9.06
CA LYS A 9 7.73 -3.21 10.36
C LYS A 9 6.85 -2.18 11.06
N GLU A 10 6.83 -2.22 12.38
CA GLU A 10 5.98 -1.35 13.20
C GLU A 10 6.23 0.15 12.94
N ASN A 11 7.48 0.55 12.81
CA ASN A 11 7.84 1.94 12.52
C ASN A 11 7.29 2.43 11.17
N ASP A 12 7.27 1.57 10.16
CA ASP A 12 6.74 1.90 8.83
C ASP A 12 5.22 1.98 8.85
N SER A 13 4.57 1.03 9.53
CA SER A 13 3.12 1.06 9.73
C SER A 13 2.67 2.33 10.48
N ASN A 14 3.38 2.72 11.53
CA ASN A 14 3.11 3.95 12.27
C ASN A 14 3.30 5.22 11.42
N PHE A 15 4.34 5.25 10.59
CA PHE A 15 4.56 6.35 9.65
C PHE A 15 3.39 6.47 8.65
N ILE A 16 3.00 5.35 8.03
CA ILE A 16 1.89 5.30 7.07
C ILE A 16 0.58 5.75 7.75
N LYS A 17 0.26 5.23 8.92
CA LYS A 17 -0.94 5.60 9.69
C LYS A 17 -1.00 7.09 9.98
N ASN A 18 0.09 7.67 10.49
CA ASN A 18 0.17 9.09 10.81
C ASN A 18 0.02 9.97 9.56
N ALA A 19 0.66 9.59 8.46
CA ALA A 19 0.58 10.34 7.21
C ALA A 19 -0.84 10.30 6.61
N ILE A 20 -1.49 9.14 6.61
CA ILE A 20 -2.87 9.01 6.14
C ILE A 20 -3.81 9.86 7.01
N SER A 21 -3.67 9.82 8.32
CA SER A 21 -4.50 10.62 9.24
C SER A 21 -4.36 12.12 8.99
N LYS A 22 -3.16 12.60 8.68
CA LYS A 22 -2.92 14.01 8.33
C LYS A 22 -3.54 14.42 6.99
N ASN A 23 -3.52 13.52 6.00
CA ASN A 23 -3.95 13.81 4.63
C ASN A 23 -5.43 13.45 4.36
N SER A 24 -6.13 12.82 5.30
CA SER A 24 -7.49 12.33 5.13
C SER A 24 -8.47 12.84 6.21
N LYS A 25 -8.43 14.13 6.52
CA LYS A 25 -9.22 14.76 7.61
C LYS A 25 -10.72 14.43 7.60
N GLU A 26 -11.30 14.09 6.46
CA GLU A 26 -12.72 13.76 6.29
C GLU A 26 -13.02 12.25 6.20
N SER A 27 -12.00 11.40 6.13
CA SER A 27 -12.17 9.94 6.02
C SER A 27 -11.41 9.26 7.14
N ASN A 28 -12.14 8.69 8.07
CA ASN A 28 -11.54 7.89 9.12
C ASN A 28 -11.12 6.55 8.54
N PHE A 29 -9.82 6.34 8.35
CA PHE A 29 -9.25 5.03 8.08
C PHE A 29 -8.96 4.31 9.39
N GLU A 30 -9.44 3.09 9.52
CA GLU A 30 -8.99 2.20 10.59
C GLU A 30 -7.80 1.37 10.07
N ILE A 31 -6.62 1.61 10.64
CA ILE A 31 -5.37 1.00 10.15
C ILE A 31 -4.76 0.14 11.26
N ILE A 32 -4.53 -1.13 10.96
CA ILE A 32 -3.85 -2.05 11.88
C ILE A 32 -2.58 -2.63 11.25
N ASN A 33 -1.56 -2.80 12.10
CA ASN A 33 -0.34 -3.52 11.72
C ASN A 33 -0.54 -5.02 11.92
N ILE A 34 -0.27 -5.79 10.87
CA ILE A 34 -0.33 -7.25 10.89
C ILE A 34 1.10 -7.78 10.93
N ASN A 35 1.41 -8.53 11.95
CA ASN A 35 2.69 -9.18 12.11
C ASN A 35 2.52 -10.66 12.49
N ARG A 36 3.64 -11.36 12.68
CA ARG A 36 3.63 -12.80 13.00
C ARG A 36 2.81 -13.16 14.24
N LYS A 37 2.71 -12.25 15.23
CA LYS A 37 1.97 -12.50 16.47
C LYS A 37 0.48 -12.23 16.34
N SER A 38 0.11 -11.27 15.47
CA SER A 38 -1.27 -10.81 15.34
C SER A 38 -2.04 -11.47 14.20
N ILE A 39 -1.36 -12.12 13.24
CA ILE A 39 -1.99 -12.65 12.03
C ILE A 39 -3.12 -13.64 12.31
N GLU A 40 -2.96 -14.50 13.29
CA GLU A 40 -3.99 -15.46 13.67
C GLU A 40 -5.26 -14.78 14.18
N ASN A 41 -5.11 -13.69 14.92
CA ASN A 41 -6.24 -12.95 15.49
C ASN A 41 -7.06 -12.24 14.41
N VAL A 42 -6.46 -11.98 13.25
CA VAL A 42 -7.10 -11.24 12.15
C VAL A 42 -7.44 -12.12 10.93
N LYS A 43 -7.21 -13.43 11.00
CA LYS A 43 -7.45 -14.36 9.88
C LYS A 43 -8.88 -14.33 9.33
N ASN A 44 -9.86 -14.03 10.19
CA ASN A 44 -11.26 -13.94 9.81
C ASN A 44 -11.72 -12.51 9.48
N VAL A 45 -10.81 -11.54 9.54
CA VAL A 45 -11.13 -10.14 9.24
C VAL A 45 -11.14 -9.93 7.73
N LYS A 46 -12.17 -9.26 7.23
CA LYS A 46 -12.19 -8.74 5.87
C LYS A 46 -11.59 -7.34 5.87
N PHE A 47 -10.53 -7.14 5.11
CA PHE A 47 -9.94 -5.82 4.88
C PHE A 47 -10.46 -5.23 3.57
N ASP A 48 -10.76 -3.93 3.58
CA ASP A 48 -10.97 -3.19 2.32
C ASP A 48 -9.65 -3.11 1.55
N ILE A 49 -8.53 -2.88 2.26
CA ILE A 49 -7.19 -2.89 1.68
C ILE A 49 -6.25 -3.73 2.54
N LEU A 50 -5.52 -4.64 1.92
CA LEU A 50 -4.36 -5.31 2.51
C LEU A 50 -3.08 -4.80 1.85
N VAL A 51 -2.15 -4.29 2.66
CA VAL A 51 -0.84 -3.80 2.20
C VAL A 51 0.26 -4.77 2.59
N ILE A 52 1.11 -5.13 1.64
CA ILE A 52 2.22 -6.06 1.81
C ILE A 52 3.52 -5.33 1.47
N CYS A 53 4.20 -4.83 2.51
CA CYS A 53 5.42 -4.04 2.38
C CYS A 53 6.70 -4.87 2.46
N GLU A 54 6.66 -5.98 3.20
CA GLU A 54 7.83 -6.79 3.53
C GLU A 54 7.78 -8.16 2.82
N ASN A 55 8.92 -8.85 2.84
CA ASN A 55 8.97 -10.23 2.37
C ASN A 55 8.15 -11.14 3.30
N ILE A 56 7.05 -11.64 2.79
CA ILE A 56 6.06 -12.42 3.56
C ILE A 56 6.65 -13.72 4.09
N GLU A 57 7.42 -14.43 3.29
CA GLU A 57 8.04 -15.70 3.69
C GLU A 57 8.91 -15.55 4.93
N LYS A 58 9.58 -14.39 5.05
CA LYS A 58 10.41 -14.06 6.22
C LYS A 58 9.59 -13.60 7.43
N MET A 59 8.49 -12.89 7.19
CA MET A 59 7.68 -12.32 8.26
C MET A 59 6.65 -13.29 8.84
N ILE A 60 6.06 -14.14 8.01
CA ILE A 60 4.92 -14.98 8.40
C ILE A 60 5.21 -16.42 8.02
N LYS A 61 5.48 -17.27 9.02
CA LYS A 61 5.75 -18.69 8.80
C LYS A 61 4.50 -19.51 8.44
N ASN A 62 3.30 -19.06 8.79
CA ASN A 62 2.04 -19.74 8.51
C ASN A 62 1.33 -19.07 7.33
N SER A 63 1.55 -19.63 6.14
CA SER A 63 0.95 -19.12 4.90
C SER A 63 -0.59 -19.24 4.87
N SER A 64 -1.18 -20.23 5.54
CA SER A 64 -2.62 -20.48 5.51
C SER A 64 -3.47 -19.31 6.03
N TYR A 65 -3.08 -18.67 7.12
CA TYR A 65 -3.79 -17.50 7.65
C TYR A 65 -3.68 -16.29 6.71
N LEU A 66 -2.51 -16.13 6.12
CA LEU A 66 -2.28 -15.06 5.15
C LEU A 66 -3.09 -15.26 3.87
N GLU A 67 -3.13 -16.48 3.33
CA GLU A 67 -3.95 -16.82 2.17
C GLU A 67 -5.43 -16.53 2.41
N GLU A 68 -5.91 -16.81 3.63
CA GLU A 68 -7.28 -16.52 4.02
C GLU A 68 -7.57 -15.00 4.07
N ILE A 69 -6.67 -14.20 4.63
CA ILE A 69 -6.78 -12.74 4.67
C ILE A 69 -6.73 -12.16 3.25
N ILE A 70 -5.78 -12.60 2.42
CA ILE A 70 -5.63 -12.19 1.03
C ILE A 70 -6.93 -12.43 0.25
N ARG A 71 -7.51 -13.63 0.38
CA ARG A 71 -8.72 -14.03 -0.35
C ARG A 71 -9.95 -13.21 0.04
N LYS A 72 -10.00 -12.68 1.27
CA LYS A 72 -11.10 -11.87 1.78
C LYS A 72 -10.94 -10.37 1.52
N SER A 73 -9.75 -9.91 1.09
CA SER A 73 -9.46 -8.49 0.88
C SER A 73 -9.96 -8.01 -0.49
N ASP A 74 -10.51 -6.79 -0.54
CA ASP A 74 -11.01 -6.21 -1.80
C ASP A 74 -9.88 -5.63 -2.66
N TYR A 75 -8.88 -5.01 -2.03
CA TYR A 75 -7.66 -4.49 -2.66
C TYR A 75 -6.43 -5.08 -1.99
N ILE A 76 -5.41 -5.36 -2.80
CA ILE A 76 -4.09 -5.76 -2.33
C ILE A 76 -3.05 -4.82 -2.91
N ILE A 77 -2.32 -4.12 -2.03
CA ILE A 77 -1.20 -3.27 -2.40
C ILE A 77 0.08 -4.02 -2.06
N VAL A 78 0.93 -4.28 -3.03
CA VAL A 78 2.10 -5.15 -2.85
C VAL A 78 3.37 -4.54 -3.43
N ASN A 79 4.47 -4.65 -2.68
CA ASN A 79 5.80 -4.29 -3.15
C ASN A 79 6.28 -5.29 -4.21
N SER A 80 6.35 -4.87 -5.48
CA SER A 80 6.76 -5.71 -6.60
C SER A 80 8.28 -5.83 -6.77
N ASP A 81 9.06 -5.06 -6.01
CA ASP A 81 10.52 -5.24 -5.97
C ASP A 81 10.90 -6.47 -5.13
N ILE A 82 9.96 -6.99 -4.34
CA ILE A 82 10.08 -8.26 -3.60
C ILE A 82 9.34 -9.36 -4.40
N LYS A 83 10.09 -10.10 -5.20
CA LYS A 83 9.53 -11.09 -6.15
C LYS A 83 8.73 -12.19 -5.46
N GLU A 84 9.14 -12.60 -4.28
CA GLU A 84 8.50 -13.65 -3.48
C GLU A 84 7.05 -13.29 -3.14
N ASN A 85 6.76 -12.02 -2.91
CA ASN A 85 5.42 -11.56 -2.58
C ASN A 85 4.43 -11.76 -3.74
N LEU A 86 4.91 -11.75 -4.99
CA LEU A 86 4.04 -11.94 -6.16
C LEU A 86 3.60 -13.39 -6.33
N SER A 87 4.37 -14.35 -5.81
CA SER A 87 4.07 -15.77 -5.96
C SER A 87 2.80 -16.19 -5.22
N ILE A 88 2.51 -15.57 -4.08
CA ILE A 88 1.32 -15.86 -3.26
C ILE A 88 0.03 -15.24 -3.81
N LEU A 89 0.14 -14.31 -4.76
CA LEU A 89 -1.01 -13.63 -5.37
C LEU A 89 -1.53 -14.33 -6.63
N LYS A 90 -0.96 -15.48 -6.98
CA LYS A 90 -1.48 -16.31 -8.08
C LYS A 90 -2.88 -16.78 -7.73
N ASN A 91 -3.82 -16.60 -8.67
CA ASN A 91 -5.22 -16.99 -8.53
C ASN A 91 -6.02 -16.23 -7.45
N VAL A 92 -5.63 -15.00 -7.13
CA VAL A 92 -6.36 -14.11 -6.24
C VAL A 92 -7.28 -13.22 -7.07
N GLU A 93 -8.56 -13.13 -6.67
CA GLU A 93 -9.60 -12.34 -7.39
C GLU A 93 -9.66 -10.86 -6.94
N ALA A 94 -8.84 -10.45 -5.97
CA ALA A 94 -8.79 -9.06 -5.49
C ALA A 94 -8.22 -8.09 -6.54
N ASN A 95 -8.49 -6.79 -6.36
CA ASN A 95 -7.83 -5.74 -7.14
C ASN A 95 -6.38 -5.58 -6.68
N ILE A 96 -5.43 -6.11 -7.45
CA ILE A 96 -4.01 -6.07 -7.10
C ILE A 96 -3.36 -4.82 -7.69
N ILE A 97 -2.74 -3.99 -6.83
CA ILE A 97 -1.97 -2.81 -7.20
C ILE A 97 -0.53 -3.01 -6.74
N THR A 98 0.39 -3.04 -7.70
CA THR A 98 1.81 -3.18 -7.40
C THR A 98 2.47 -1.82 -7.28
N TYR A 99 3.38 -1.66 -6.32
CA TYR A 99 4.24 -0.49 -6.21
C TYR A 99 5.70 -0.89 -6.12
N GLY A 100 6.59 -0.01 -6.53
CA GLY A 100 8.03 -0.27 -6.51
C GLY A 100 8.80 0.64 -7.47
N PHE A 101 10.10 0.38 -7.61
CA PHE A 101 10.97 1.13 -8.52
C PHE A 101 11.21 0.40 -9.85
N ASN A 102 10.69 -0.81 -10.01
CA ASN A 102 10.81 -1.55 -11.25
C ASN A 102 9.76 -1.08 -12.29
N ALA A 103 10.09 -1.22 -13.58
CA ALA A 103 9.24 -0.81 -14.69
C ALA A 103 7.90 -1.58 -14.81
N LYS A 104 7.71 -2.65 -14.05
CA LYS A 104 6.46 -3.44 -14.04
C LYS A 104 5.51 -3.03 -12.92
N ALA A 105 5.93 -2.18 -12.00
CA ALA A 105 5.07 -1.67 -10.94
C ALA A 105 3.91 -0.84 -11.52
N THR A 106 2.73 -0.94 -10.94
CA THR A 106 1.57 -0.10 -11.31
C THR A 106 1.83 1.34 -10.90
N ILE A 107 2.45 1.55 -9.74
CA ILE A 107 2.79 2.85 -9.19
C ILE A 107 4.29 2.90 -8.90
N THR A 108 4.97 3.93 -9.39
CA THR A 108 6.40 4.13 -9.20
C THR A 108 6.74 5.61 -9.00
N ILE A 109 8.01 5.90 -8.71
CA ILE A 109 8.54 7.26 -8.68
C ILE A 109 9.35 7.47 -9.95
N SER A 110 9.00 8.47 -10.75
CA SER A 110 9.70 8.80 -11.98
C SER A 110 10.84 9.80 -11.78
N SER A 111 10.72 10.70 -10.80
CA SER A 111 11.79 11.63 -10.46
C SER A 111 11.67 12.18 -9.03
N ILE A 112 12.83 12.57 -8.48
CA ILE A 112 12.92 13.29 -7.20
C ILE A 112 13.89 14.45 -7.43
N LYS A 113 13.44 15.69 -7.16
CA LYS A 113 14.27 16.89 -7.21
C LYS A 113 13.96 17.75 -5.99
N GLU A 114 14.98 18.01 -5.17
CA GLU A 114 14.85 18.78 -3.94
C GLU A 114 13.75 18.24 -3.03
N GLU A 115 12.67 19.00 -2.84
CA GLU A 115 11.51 18.64 -2.02
C GLU A 115 10.28 18.27 -2.87
N LYS A 116 10.50 17.92 -4.15
CA LYS A 116 9.43 17.51 -5.07
C LYS A 116 9.70 16.11 -5.60
N MET A 117 8.67 15.31 -5.59
CA MET A 117 8.66 13.96 -6.11
C MET A 117 7.55 13.81 -7.14
N MET A 118 7.82 13.10 -8.22
CA MET A 118 6.82 12.75 -9.21
C MET A 118 6.49 11.27 -9.10
N ILE A 119 5.25 10.98 -8.73
CA ILE A 119 4.69 9.62 -8.67
C ILE A 119 3.99 9.35 -10.00
N CYS A 120 4.37 8.27 -10.65
CA CYS A 120 3.80 7.83 -11.92
C CYS A 120 2.86 6.65 -11.71
N VAL A 121 1.62 6.79 -12.15
CA VAL A 121 0.67 5.68 -12.32
C VAL A 121 0.86 5.14 -13.73
N GLN A 122 1.47 3.97 -13.85
CA GLN A 122 1.85 3.36 -15.13
C GLN A 122 0.75 2.49 -15.75
N ARG A 123 -0.28 2.16 -14.99
CA ARG A 123 -1.43 1.34 -15.43
C ARG A 123 -2.69 1.83 -14.74
N LYS A 124 -3.81 1.71 -15.43
CA LYS A 124 -5.13 2.02 -14.90
C LYS A 124 -5.39 1.32 -13.57
N ILE A 125 -5.90 2.07 -12.60
CA ILE A 125 -6.26 1.56 -11.29
C ILE A 125 -7.77 1.70 -11.13
N LYS A 126 -8.44 0.58 -10.83
CA LYS A 126 -9.83 0.62 -10.41
C LYS A 126 -9.88 1.13 -8.97
N ALA A 127 -10.36 2.34 -8.77
CA ALA A 127 -10.61 2.93 -7.47
C ALA A 127 -12.06 2.61 -7.01
N VAL A 128 -12.42 2.98 -5.78
CA VAL A 128 -13.74 2.67 -5.21
C VAL A 128 -14.88 3.26 -6.06
N ASN A 129 -14.75 4.52 -6.47
CA ASN A 129 -15.80 5.25 -7.21
C ASN A 129 -15.35 5.77 -8.58
N SER A 130 -14.16 5.39 -9.05
CA SER A 130 -13.59 5.94 -10.28
C SER A 130 -12.53 5.00 -10.87
N ILE A 131 -12.01 5.39 -12.02
CA ILE A 131 -10.80 4.79 -12.60
C ILE A 131 -9.72 5.86 -12.59
N ILE A 132 -8.53 5.52 -12.10
CA ILE A 132 -7.37 6.37 -12.19
C ILE A 132 -6.63 5.97 -13.46
N GLU A 133 -6.57 6.90 -14.41
CA GLU A 133 -5.84 6.71 -15.65
C GLU A 133 -4.32 6.85 -15.45
N GLU A 134 -3.56 6.40 -16.43
CA GLU A 134 -2.11 6.53 -16.47
C GLU A 134 -1.72 8.01 -16.49
N GLN A 135 -1.03 8.48 -15.46
CA GLN A 135 -0.63 9.88 -15.30
C GLN A 135 0.41 10.07 -14.21
N ASP A 136 1.00 11.26 -14.19
CA ASP A 136 1.97 11.69 -13.18
C ASP A 136 1.34 12.61 -12.15
N PHE A 137 1.75 12.44 -10.89
CA PHE A 137 1.33 13.25 -9.75
C PHE A 137 2.53 13.90 -9.08
N ASN A 138 2.49 15.22 -8.91
CA ASN A 138 3.49 15.94 -8.14
C ASN A 138 3.16 15.90 -6.66
N VAL A 139 4.12 15.48 -5.84
CA VAL A 139 4.01 15.40 -4.38
C VAL A 139 5.17 16.15 -3.76
N GLU A 140 4.89 17.02 -2.80
CA GLU A 140 5.92 17.64 -1.97
C GLU A 140 6.41 16.64 -0.92
N ILE A 141 7.73 16.45 -0.81
CA ILE A 141 8.34 15.54 0.16
C ILE A 141 9.27 16.30 1.08
N GLU A 142 9.07 16.16 2.39
CA GLU A 142 10.00 16.71 3.38
C GLU A 142 11.33 15.96 3.35
N LYS A 143 12.45 16.66 3.52
CA LYS A 143 13.81 16.08 3.49
C LYS A 143 13.97 14.84 4.37
N ASN A 144 13.33 14.84 5.53
CA ASN A 144 13.38 13.73 6.48
C ASN A 144 12.65 12.47 6.00
N ASN A 145 11.83 12.57 4.96
CA ASN A 145 11.01 11.47 4.43
C ASN A 145 11.59 10.85 3.15
N VAL A 146 12.69 11.39 2.62
CA VAL A 146 13.34 10.86 1.39
C VAL A 146 13.81 9.40 1.55
N ASN A 147 14.09 8.95 2.75
CA ASN A 147 14.45 7.56 3.04
C ASN A 147 13.23 6.61 3.17
N LYS A 148 12.01 7.12 3.03
CA LYS A 148 10.74 6.39 3.20
C LYS A 148 9.91 6.28 1.92
N LEU A 149 10.57 6.29 0.76
CA LEU A 149 9.90 6.34 -0.55
C LEU A 149 8.89 5.21 -0.79
N TYR A 150 9.19 3.99 -0.35
CA TYR A 150 8.22 2.88 -0.44
C TYR A 150 6.97 3.16 0.38
N ASN A 151 7.11 3.73 1.59
CA ASN A 151 5.97 4.08 2.42
C ASN A 151 5.14 5.21 1.79
N VAL A 152 5.81 6.16 1.13
CA VAL A 152 5.13 7.24 0.38
C VAL A 152 4.29 6.68 -0.76
N LEU A 153 4.81 5.71 -1.52
CA LEU A 153 4.03 5.03 -2.57
C LEU A 153 2.81 4.31 -1.99
N VAL A 154 2.95 3.66 -0.84
CA VAL A 154 1.82 3.03 -0.14
C VAL A 154 0.77 4.06 0.26
N ILE A 155 1.18 5.16 0.90
CA ILE A 155 0.28 6.24 1.33
C ILE A 155 -0.48 6.82 0.14
N PHE A 156 0.25 7.15 -0.94
CA PHE A 156 -0.34 7.62 -2.19
C PHE A 156 -1.39 6.64 -2.72
N THR A 157 -1.05 5.35 -2.78
CA THR A 157 -1.94 4.32 -3.33
C THR A 157 -3.21 4.18 -2.51
N ILE A 158 -3.11 4.13 -1.17
CA ILE A 158 -4.29 4.05 -0.28
C ILE A 158 -5.21 5.25 -0.49
N LEU A 159 -4.64 6.45 -0.49
CA LEU A 159 -5.43 7.69 -0.68
C LEU A 159 -6.07 7.73 -2.06
N ALA A 160 -5.33 7.37 -3.11
CA ALA A 160 -5.81 7.38 -4.49
C ALA A 160 -6.99 6.42 -4.71
N ILE A 161 -6.98 5.21 -4.12
CA ILE A 161 -8.11 4.26 -4.18
C ILE A 161 -9.41 4.91 -3.69
N TYR A 162 -9.33 5.84 -2.74
CA TYR A 162 -10.48 6.58 -2.21
C TYR A 162 -10.66 7.97 -2.81
N GLY A 163 -10.06 8.23 -3.99
CA GLY A 163 -10.21 9.48 -4.72
C GLY A 163 -9.54 10.69 -4.07
N LYS A 164 -8.55 10.46 -3.19
CA LYS A 164 -7.79 11.52 -2.54
C LYS A 164 -6.40 11.63 -3.15
N ILE A 165 -5.93 12.85 -3.34
CA ILE A 165 -4.61 13.12 -3.91
C ILE A 165 -3.66 13.50 -2.78
N LEU A 166 -2.55 12.77 -2.66
CA LEU A 166 -1.45 13.13 -1.77
C LEU A 166 -0.73 14.35 -2.36
N GLN A 167 -0.74 15.47 -1.64
CA GLN A 167 -0.07 16.70 -2.08
C GLN A 167 1.29 16.88 -1.39
N LYS A 168 1.38 16.47 -0.11
CA LYS A 168 2.58 16.66 0.70
C LYS A 168 2.76 15.56 1.74
N ILE A 169 4.01 15.20 2.01
CA ILE A 169 4.41 14.24 3.04
C ILE A 169 5.77 14.59 3.67
#